data_7feef4eb1797411a741b2ce198897cb2
#
_entry.id   7feef4eb1797411a741b2ce198897cb2
#
_cell.length_a   1.000
_cell.length_b   1.000
_cell.length_c   1.000
_cell.angle_alpha   90.00
_cell.angle_beta   90.00
_cell.angle_gamma   90.00
#
_symmetry.space_group_name_H-M   'P 1'
#
loop_
_entity.id
_entity.type
_entity.pdbx_description
1 polymer ?
#
loop_
_entity_poly.entity_id
_entity_poly.type
_entity_poly.pdbx_seq_one_letter_code
_entity_poly.pdbx_strand_id
1 'polypeptide(L)'
;MKNTGIVLAWIAGTLFVGWLLFFSTRSLQSDMFIQAVNKTLTQAEDVRHVEKELLGRTSLGNWYRFVGANGEVEGNALLFSMFDNGILVPCIAFVSIAGENAGKIEILPLNNHARVVFPYIHQGEIDIYRRRIEKEILP
;
A
#
# COMPACT_ATOMS: atom_id res chain seq x y z
N MET A 1 48.71 -1.77 -18.55
CA MET A 1 48.09 -0.98 -17.46
C MET A 1 47.10 0.14 -17.88
N LYS A 2 47.15 0.68 -19.11
CA LYS A 2 46.18 1.73 -19.56
C LYS A 2 44.72 1.22 -19.75
N ASN A 3 44.52 -0.05 -20.05
CA ASN A 3 43.20 -0.60 -20.35
C ASN A 3 42.35 -0.91 -19.11
N THR A 4 42.98 -1.16 -17.97
CA THR A 4 42.28 -1.49 -16.71
C THR A 4 41.48 -0.28 -16.18
N GLY A 5 41.99 0.94 -16.34
CA GLY A 5 41.27 2.15 -15.93
C GLY A 5 40.02 2.44 -16.76
N ILE A 6 40.06 2.13 -18.06
CA ILE A 6 38.91 2.28 -18.96
C ILE A 6 37.81 1.29 -18.62
N VAL A 7 38.17 0.02 -18.36
CA VAL A 7 37.20 -1.01 -17.98
C VAL A 7 36.52 -0.69 -16.63
N LEU A 8 37.29 -0.22 -15.65
CA LEU A 8 36.76 0.21 -14.36
C LEU A 8 35.80 1.42 -14.50
N ALA A 9 36.15 2.38 -15.36
CA ALA A 9 35.28 3.53 -15.62
C ALA A 9 33.94 3.12 -16.28
N TRP A 10 33.97 2.16 -17.21
CA TRP A 10 32.78 1.61 -17.85
C TRP A 10 31.88 0.85 -16.85
N ILE A 11 32.48 0.03 -15.97
CA ILE A 11 31.73 -0.70 -14.93
C ILE A 11 31.09 0.30 -13.95
N ALA A 12 31.83 1.30 -13.49
CA ALA A 12 31.30 2.32 -12.59
C ALA A 12 30.18 3.14 -13.25
N GLY A 13 30.32 3.51 -14.53
CA GLY A 13 29.29 4.21 -15.30
C GLY A 13 28.01 3.40 -15.47
N THR A 14 28.11 2.12 -15.81
CA THR A 14 26.94 1.24 -15.95
C THR A 14 26.22 1.01 -14.63
N LEU A 15 26.96 0.82 -13.53
CA LEU A 15 26.38 0.70 -12.18
C LEU A 15 25.70 2.00 -11.75
N PHE A 16 26.27 3.14 -12.04
CA PHE A 16 25.69 4.45 -11.71
C PHE A 16 24.38 4.71 -12.49
N VAL A 17 24.35 4.42 -13.79
CA VAL A 17 23.14 4.51 -14.62
C VAL A 17 22.08 3.53 -14.13
N GLY A 18 22.43 2.29 -13.82
CA GLY A 18 21.53 1.30 -13.25
C GLY A 18 20.93 1.75 -11.90
N TRP A 19 21.74 2.37 -11.06
CA TRP A 19 21.31 2.93 -9.78
C TRP A 19 20.34 4.11 -9.96
N LEU A 20 20.62 5.05 -10.87
CA LEU A 20 19.72 6.15 -11.20
C LEU A 20 18.38 5.66 -11.76
N LEU A 21 18.39 4.68 -12.67
CA LEU A 21 17.17 4.09 -13.22
C LEU A 21 16.35 3.38 -12.12
N PHE A 22 17.01 2.66 -11.23
CA PHE A 22 16.34 2.00 -10.11
C PHE A 22 15.62 2.99 -9.19
N PHE A 23 16.26 4.11 -8.84
CA PHE A 23 15.63 5.13 -8.00
C PHE A 23 14.48 5.87 -8.72
N SER A 24 14.66 6.20 -10.00
CA SER A 24 13.62 6.87 -10.80
C SER A 24 12.39 6.00 -11.00
N THR A 25 12.57 4.71 -11.27
CA THR A 25 11.46 3.77 -11.46
C THR A 25 10.71 3.48 -10.16
N ARG A 26 11.38 3.52 -9.02
CA ARG A 26 10.78 3.22 -7.72
C ARG A 26 9.75 4.27 -7.30
N SER A 27 10.01 5.56 -7.51
CA SER A 27 9.06 6.64 -7.24
C SER A 27 7.87 6.61 -8.19
N LEU A 28 8.12 6.35 -9.49
CA LEU A 28 7.07 6.22 -10.50
C LEU A 28 6.14 5.02 -10.23
N GLN A 29 6.68 3.89 -9.82
CA GLN A 29 5.89 2.71 -9.47
C GLN A 29 4.99 2.95 -8.25
N SER A 30 5.48 3.65 -7.24
CA SER A 30 4.68 4.03 -6.07
C SER A 30 3.51 4.93 -6.46
N ASP A 31 3.76 5.95 -7.29
CA ASP A 31 2.73 6.88 -7.75
C ASP A 31 1.66 6.21 -8.60
N MET A 32 2.06 5.35 -9.52
CA MET A 32 1.14 4.58 -10.37
C MET A 32 0.30 3.59 -9.53
N PHE A 33 0.90 2.99 -8.52
CA PHE A 33 0.20 2.07 -7.62
C PHE A 33 -0.89 2.79 -6.82
N ILE A 34 -0.58 3.93 -6.18
CA ILE A 34 -1.58 4.71 -5.44
C ILE A 34 -2.68 5.26 -6.37
N GLN A 35 -2.34 5.67 -7.59
CA GLN A 35 -3.34 6.05 -8.58
C GLN A 35 -4.28 4.89 -8.93
N ALA A 36 -3.76 3.67 -9.09
CA ALA A 36 -4.57 2.48 -9.34
C ALA A 36 -5.47 2.15 -8.14
N VAL A 37 -4.98 2.28 -6.91
CA VAL A 37 -5.78 2.13 -5.68
C VAL A 37 -6.93 3.13 -5.68
N ASN A 38 -6.65 4.41 -5.86
CA ASN A 38 -7.68 5.46 -5.85
C ASN A 38 -8.70 5.27 -6.97
N LYS A 39 -8.27 4.86 -8.17
CA LYS A 39 -9.18 4.49 -9.26
C LYS A 39 -10.11 3.35 -8.87
N THR A 40 -9.60 2.34 -8.17
CA THR A 40 -10.40 1.20 -7.70
C THR A 40 -11.40 1.62 -6.62
N LEU A 41 -11.02 2.51 -5.70
CA LEU A 41 -11.93 3.07 -4.70
C LEU A 41 -13.05 3.86 -5.38
N THR A 42 -12.73 4.74 -6.32
CA THR A 42 -13.73 5.49 -7.10
C THR A 42 -14.69 4.57 -7.86
N GLN A 43 -14.20 3.48 -8.46
CA GLN A 43 -15.04 2.48 -9.12
C GLN A 43 -15.96 1.72 -8.15
N ALA A 44 -15.59 1.70 -6.86
CA ALA A 44 -16.40 1.12 -5.78
C ALA A 44 -17.37 2.11 -5.14
N GLU A 45 -17.50 3.32 -5.74
CA GLU A 45 -18.27 4.42 -5.17
C GLU A 45 -17.77 4.88 -3.79
N ASP A 46 -16.50 4.55 -3.47
CA ASP A 46 -15.83 5.00 -2.25
C ASP A 46 -15.31 6.43 -2.47
N VAL A 47 -15.73 7.34 -1.61
CA VAL A 47 -15.35 8.75 -1.68
C VAL A 47 -13.99 9.05 -1.05
N ARG A 48 -13.38 8.05 -0.39
CA ARG A 48 -12.07 8.19 0.25
C ARG A 48 -10.96 8.21 -0.78
N HIS A 49 -9.94 8.99 -0.52
CA HIS A 49 -8.76 9.12 -1.36
C HIS A 49 -7.49 8.87 -0.55
N VAL A 50 -6.63 7.98 -1.03
CA VAL A 50 -5.33 7.69 -0.42
C VAL A 50 -4.29 8.66 -0.95
N GLU A 51 -3.59 9.34 -0.04
CA GLU A 51 -2.50 10.24 -0.39
C GLU A 51 -1.25 9.46 -0.83
N LYS A 52 -0.41 10.09 -1.67
CA LYS A 52 0.80 9.46 -2.22
C LYS A 52 1.92 9.32 -1.20
N GLU A 53 1.91 10.13 -0.13
CA GLU A 53 2.95 10.15 0.86
C GLU A 53 2.93 8.89 1.72
N LEU A 54 4.03 8.13 1.68
CA LEU A 54 4.24 6.96 2.52
C LEU A 54 4.54 7.42 3.94
N LEU A 55 3.66 7.11 4.89
CA LEU A 55 3.87 7.42 6.31
C LEU A 55 4.84 6.44 6.98
N GLY A 56 4.81 5.18 6.58
CA GLY A 56 5.63 4.15 7.18
C GLY A 56 5.41 2.76 6.58
N ARG A 57 6.21 1.83 7.08
CA ARG A 57 6.13 0.41 6.71
C ARG A 57 5.99 -0.43 7.96
N THR A 58 5.15 -1.44 7.89
CA THR A 58 4.94 -2.43 8.94
C THR A 58 5.21 -3.83 8.41
N SER A 59 5.13 -4.83 9.28
CA SER A 59 5.21 -6.24 8.90
C SER A 59 4.09 -6.66 7.94
N LEU A 60 2.95 -5.97 7.98
CA LEU A 60 1.78 -6.26 7.16
C LEU A 60 1.82 -5.55 5.81
N GLY A 61 2.33 -4.31 5.75
CA GLY A 61 2.31 -3.52 4.53
C GLY A 61 2.74 -2.07 4.71
N ASN A 62 2.33 -1.25 3.76
CA ASN A 62 2.68 0.17 3.70
C ASN A 62 1.52 1.04 4.19
N TRP A 63 1.85 2.05 5.00
CA TRP A 63 0.92 3.03 5.55
C TRP A 63 0.92 4.31 4.76
N TYR A 64 -0.28 4.83 4.52
CA TYR A 64 -0.54 6.10 3.86
C TYR A 64 -1.60 6.87 4.64
N ARG A 65 -1.75 8.16 4.38
CA ARG A 65 -2.92 8.91 4.82
C ARG A 65 -4.09 8.68 3.88
N PHE A 66 -5.31 8.81 4.39
CA PHE A 66 -6.47 8.96 3.55
C PHE A 66 -7.29 10.19 3.95
N VAL A 67 -7.92 10.79 2.96
CA VAL A 67 -8.83 11.91 3.09
C VAL A 67 -10.24 11.48 2.75
N GLY A 68 -11.21 12.05 3.43
CA GLY A 68 -12.62 11.83 3.16
C GLY A 68 -13.17 12.72 2.03
N ALA A 69 -14.48 12.69 1.86
CA ALA A 69 -15.19 13.46 0.84
C ALA A 69 -15.00 14.98 0.95
N ASN A 70 -14.79 15.48 2.16
CA ASN A 70 -14.54 16.89 2.47
C ASN A 70 -13.09 17.34 2.21
N GLY A 71 -12.21 16.42 1.83
CA GLY A 71 -10.77 16.67 1.64
C GLY A 71 -9.98 16.78 2.94
N GLU A 72 -10.56 16.47 4.08
CA GLU A 72 -9.85 16.43 5.37
C GLU A 72 -9.27 15.05 5.64
N VAL A 73 -8.13 15.01 6.36
CA VAL A 73 -7.48 13.77 6.79
C VAL A 73 -8.37 13.08 7.82
N GLU A 74 -8.91 11.92 7.47
CA GLU A 74 -9.77 11.14 8.35
C GLU A 74 -9.02 10.01 9.05
N GLY A 75 -7.86 9.61 8.52
CA GLY A 75 -7.09 8.53 9.13
C GLY A 75 -5.93 8.01 8.29
N ASN A 76 -5.56 6.78 8.61
CA ASN A 76 -4.48 6.05 7.95
C ASN A 76 -5.04 4.87 7.14
N ALA A 77 -4.45 4.64 5.98
CA ALA A 77 -4.76 3.51 5.10
C ALA A 77 -3.56 2.55 5.06
N LEU A 78 -3.78 1.28 5.37
CA LEU A 78 -2.80 0.22 5.24
C LEU A 78 -3.07 -0.57 3.96
N LEU A 79 -2.11 -0.61 3.05
CA LEU A 79 -2.14 -1.48 1.88
C LEU A 79 -1.41 -2.79 2.18
N PHE A 80 -2.12 -3.91 2.12
CA PHE A 80 -1.60 -5.23 2.47
C PHE A 80 -2.27 -6.34 1.65
N SER A 81 -1.80 -7.57 1.83
CA SER A 81 -2.45 -8.74 1.26
C SER A 81 -2.81 -9.71 2.36
N MET A 82 -4.04 -10.23 2.32
CA MET A 82 -4.44 -11.37 3.12
C MET A 82 -4.13 -12.65 2.38
N PHE A 83 -3.80 -13.70 3.13
CA PHE A 83 -3.57 -15.01 2.58
C PHE A 83 -4.62 -15.96 3.15
N ASP A 84 -5.49 -16.49 2.28
CA ASP A 84 -6.53 -17.44 2.66
C ASP A 84 -6.55 -18.61 1.67
N ASN A 85 -6.48 -19.84 2.17
CA ASN A 85 -6.54 -21.07 1.38
C ASN A 85 -5.64 -21.10 0.13
N GLY A 86 -4.42 -20.57 0.24
CA GLY A 86 -3.46 -20.52 -0.87
C GLY A 86 -3.67 -19.34 -1.84
N ILE A 87 -4.61 -18.45 -1.56
CA ILE A 87 -4.93 -17.29 -2.39
C ILE A 87 -4.46 -16.02 -1.69
N LEU A 88 -3.74 -15.16 -2.43
CA LEU A 88 -3.40 -13.81 -2.00
C LEU A 88 -4.50 -12.84 -2.43
N VAL A 89 -5.10 -12.17 -1.44
CA VAL A 89 -6.17 -11.20 -1.65
C VAL A 89 -5.64 -9.82 -1.28
N PRO A 90 -5.38 -8.93 -2.27
CA PRO A 90 -4.96 -7.57 -2.00
C PRO A 90 -6.08 -6.77 -1.35
N CYS A 91 -5.77 -6.15 -0.21
CA CYS A 91 -6.71 -5.41 0.62
C CYS A 91 -6.17 -4.04 1.02
N ILE A 92 -7.10 -3.17 1.38
CA ILE A 92 -6.84 -1.91 2.07
C ILE A 92 -7.59 -1.91 3.40
N ALA A 93 -6.91 -1.50 4.47
CA ALA A 93 -7.55 -1.24 5.75
C ALA A 93 -7.55 0.26 6.01
N PHE A 94 -8.73 0.83 6.20
CA PHE A 94 -8.90 2.20 6.65
C PHE A 94 -9.02 2.21 8.17
N VAL A 95 -8.19 3.01 8.81
CA VAL A 95 -8.18 3.20 10.26
C VAL A 95 -8.49 4.65 10.55
N SER A 96 -9.69 4.91 11.02
CA SER A 96 -10.13 6.25 11.37
C SER A 96 -9.43 6.75 12.64
N ILE A 97 -8.88 7.95 12.59
CA ILE A 97 -8.18 8.59 13.73
C ILE A 97 -8.97 9.77 14.30
N ALA A 98 -10.03 10.21 13.62
CA ALA A 98 -10.82 11.37 14.01
C ALA A 98 -12.32 11.05 14.06
N GLY A 99 -13.08 11.85 14.82
CA GLY A 99 -14.52 11.79 14.90
C GLY A 99 -15.09 10.60 15.71
N GLU A 100 -16.38 10.35 15.54
CA GLU A 100 -17.10 9.27 16.23
C GLU A 100 -16.62 7.85 15.84
N ASN A 101 -15.92 7.72 14.71
CA ASN A 101 -15.38 6.46 14.21
C ASN A 101 -13.90 6.26 14.56
N ALA A 102 -13.32 7.07 15.45
CA ALA A 102 -11.92 6.92 15.86
C ALA A 102 -11.64 5.49 16.37
N GLY A 103 -10.59 4.85 15.84
CA GLY A 103 -10.22 3.46 16.15
C GLY A 103 -10.98 2.40 15.34
N LYS A 104 -11.96 2.77 14.52
CA LYS A 104 -12.64 1.80 13.63
C LYS A 104 -11.72 1.38 12.49
N ILE A 105 -11.64 0.07 12.28
CA ILE A 105 -10.89 -0.54 11.20
C ILE A 105 -11.86 -1.16 10.20
N GLU A 106 -11.78 -0.70 8.96
CA GLU A 106 -12.55 -1.22 7.85
C GLU A 106 -11.61 -1.83 6.80
N ILE A 107 -11.80 -3.10 6.47
CA ILE A 107 -10.98 -3.83 5.51
C ILE A 107 -11.78 -4.03 4.23
N LEU A 108 -11.23 -3.58 3.10
CA LEU A 108 -11.85 -3.68 1.78
C LEU A 108 -10.92 -4.34 0.77
N PRO A 109 -11.47 -5.11 -0.19
CA PRO A 109 -10.71 -5.68 -1.29
C PRO A 109 -10.29 -4.60 -2.31
N LEU A 110 -9.06 -4.68 -2.82
CA LEU A 110 -8.45 -3.66 -3.68
C LEU A 110 -8.67 -3.84 -5.18
N ASN A 111 -9.16 -4.98 -5.64
CA ASN A 111 -9.40 -5.20 -7.06
C ASN A 111 -10.64 -6.06 -7.31
N ASN A 112 -11.06 -6.16 -8.56
CA ASN A 112 -12.27 -6.91 -8.92
C ASN A 112 -12.16 -8.40 -8.58
N HIS A 113 -11.00 -9.01 -8.75
CA HIS A 113 -10.77 -10.41 -8.35
C HIS A 113 -10.89 -10.58 -6.83
N ALA A 114 -10.23 -9.71 -6.07
CA ALA A 114 -10.33 -9.70 -4.62
C ALA A 114 -11.79 -9.50 -4.13
N ARG A 115 -12.57 -8.65 -4.80
CA ARG A 115 -14.00 -8.44 -4.47
C ARG A 115 -14.84 -9.68 -4.64
N VAL A 116 -14.54 -10.52 -5.63
CA VAL A 116 -15.24 -11.79 -5.86
C VAL A 116 -14.90 -12.81 -4.77
N VAL A 117 -13.64 -12.84 -4.32
CA VAL A 117 -13.14 -13.80 -3.34
C VAL A 117 -13.41 -13.37 -1.91
N PHE A 118 -13.37 -12.06 -1.62
CA PHE A 118 -13.47 -11.50 -0.27
C PHE A 118 -14.69 -11.98 0.55
N PRO A 119 -15.91 -12.10 -0.02
CA PRO A 119 -17.07 -12.61 0.72
C PRO A 119 -16.93 -14.07 1.18
N TYR A 120 -16.03 -14.82 0.57
CA TYR A 120 -15.77 -16.23 0.90
C TYR A 120 -14.62 -16.42 1.89
N ILE A 121 -13.92 -15.34 2.25
CA ILE A 121 -12.87 -15.38 3.28
C ILE A 121 -13.54 -15.62 4.64
N HIS A 122 -12.97 -16.54 5.40
CA HIS A 122 -13.46 -16.82 6.74
C HIS A 122 -13.38 -15.57 7.63
N GLN A 123 -14.48 -15.25 8.31
CA GLN A 123 -14.54 -14.08 9.20
C GLN A 123 -13.42 -14.12 10.26
N GLY A 124 -13.05 -15.31 10.73
CA GLY A 124 -11.94 -15.49 11.67
C GLY A 124 -10.58 -15.02 11.13
N GLU A 125 -10.31 -15.17 9.83
CA GLU A 125 -9.09 -14.67 9.18
C GLU A 125 -9.11 -13.14 9.15
N ILE A 126 -10.23 -12.53 8.77
CA ILE A 126 -10.39 -11.07 8.78
C ILE A 126 -10.15 -10.50 10.19
N ASP A 127 -10.66 -11.17 11.22
CA ASP A 127 -10.50 -10.75 12.61
C ASP A 127 -9.05 -10.89 13.10
N ILE A 128 -8.30 -11.88 12.62
CA ILE A 128 -6.86 -12.02 12.90
C ILE A 128 -6.11 -10.82 12.33
N TYR A 129 -6.36 -10.48 11.06
CA TYR A 129 -5.72 -9.31 10.44
C TYR A 129 -6.12 -8.01 11.14
N ARG A 130 -7.39 -7.84 11.51
CA ARG A 130 -7.87 -6.68 12.26
C ARG A 130 -7.10 -6.49 13.58
N ARG A 131 -6.95 -7.55 14.38
CA ARG A 131 -6.18 -7.52 15.64
C ARG A 131 -4.70 -7.21 15.43
N ARG A 132 -4.10 -7.70 14.33
CA ARG A 132 -2.71 -7.38 13.98
C ARG A 132 -2.57 -5.90 13.62
N ILE A 133 -3.50 -5.36 12.85
CA ILE A 133 -3.55 -3.94 12.50
C ILE A 133 -3.70 -3.08 13.77
N GLU A 134 -4.62 -3.45 14.67
CA GLU A 134 -4.79 -2.75 15.96
C GLU A 134 -3.50 -2.67 16.76
N LYS A 135 -2.76 -3.78 16.86
CA LYS A 135 -1.49 -3.83 17.61
C LYS A 135 -0.38 -2.97 16.99
N GLU A 136 -0.39 -2.77 15.69
CA GLU A 136 0.64 -1.96 15.01
C GLU A 136 0.32 -0.45 15.02
N ILE A 137 -0.95 -0.09 15.21
CA ILE A 137 -1.42 1.31 15.17
C ILE A 137 -1.62 1.90 16.57
N LEU A 138 -2.08 1.08 17.51
CA LEU A 138 -2.36 1.49 18.87
C LEU A 138 -1.21 0.99 19.76
N PRO A 139 -0.19 1.81 20.02
CA PRO A 139 0.91 1.45 20.92
C PRO A 139 0.44 1.25 22.37
#